data_9ee3d6425b07243e3a35cb787a251d27
#
_entry.id   9ee3d6425b07243e3a35cb787a251d27
#
_cell.length_a   1.000
_cell.length_b   1.000
_cell.length_c   1.000
_cell.angle_alpha   90.00
_cell.angle_beta   90.00
_cell.angle_gamma   90.00
#
_symmetry.space_group_name_H-M   'P 1'
#
loop_
_entity.id
_entity.type
_entity.pdbx_description
1 polymer ?
#
loop_
_entity_poly.entity_id
_entity_poly.type
_entity_poly.pdbx_seq_one_letter_code
_entity_poly.pdbx_strand_id
1 'polypeptide(L)'
;MKQKYFNVNASVVNIYSDPDFKSAVVTQGLLGESCVIIDSKGDWFNVNQWDGYSGWIHKHQGIITDKTYDANLTVFEMDGVVTKESGKTVIRDLTFGNILNGKPMSGGFTVTLPDGEKGWTSTLLGRMTEKPTRNSIIRLARSFMGVPYLWGGKSPHGFDCSGYIQTIYKTFNLELPRDAHQQADHFKESTITMEQAKQADLHFFKNGGKITHVALAEENGYFLHAQGWVKEESFDSSAPNFNSELKNKYAYSVTMEPILGI
;
A
#
# COMPACT_ATOMS: atom_id res chain seq x y z
N MET A 1 23.10 -14.86 15.84
CA MET A 1 23.50 -14.20 14.57
C MET A 1 22.97 -12.78 14.59
N LYS A 2 23.69 -11.80 14.00
CA LYS A 2 23.21 -10.43 13.89
C LYS A 2 22.05 -10.36 12.89
N GLN A 3 20.98 -9.62 13.21
CA GLN A 3 19.83 -9.44 12.33
C GLN A 3 20.26 -8.87 10.97
N LYS A 4 19.73 -9.42 9.89
CA LYS A 4 19.93 -8.94 8.51
C LYS A 4 18.64 -8.36 7.97
N TYR A 5 18.79 -7.34 7.14
CA TYR A 5 17.69 -6.65 6.47
C TYR A 5 17.87 -6.70 4.96
N PHE A 6 16.75 -6.79 4.28
CA PHE A 6 16.64 -6.59 2.84
C PHE A 6 16.02 -5.20 2.62
N ASN A 7 16.84 -4.25 2.16
CA ASN A 7 16.39 -2.91 1.83
C ASN A 7 15.99 -2.88 0.35
N VAL A 8 14.73 -2.68 0.06
CA VAL A 8 14.18 -2.65 -1.31
C VAL A 8 14.82 -1.50 -2.10
N ASN A 9 15.38 -1.80 -3.29
CA ASN A 9 16.12 -0.83 -4.11
C ASN A 9 15.53 -0.60 -5.51
N ALA A 10 14.38 -1.17 -5.83
CA ALA A 10 13.59 -0.83 -7.01
C ALA A 10 12.27 -0.18 -6.58
N SER A 11 11.66 0.61 -7.47
CA SER A 11 10.43 1.37 -7.18
C SER A 11 9.33 0.50 -6.58
N VAL A 12 9.04 -0.62 -7.24
CA VAL A 12 8.10 -1.64 -6.79
C VAL A 12 8.71 -3.00 -7.06
N VAL A 13 8.65 -3.91 -6.09
CA VAL A 13 9.12 -5.29 -6.23
C VAL A 13 8.02 -6.26 -5.81
N ASN A 14 7.90 -7.37 -6.54
CA ASN A 14 6.99 -8.44 -6.15
C ASN A 14 7.61 -9.33 -5.07
N ILE A 15 6.80 -9.70 -4.10
CA ILE A 15 7.11 -10.68 -3.07
C ILE A 15 6.23 -11.90 -3.33
N TYR A 16 6.83 -13.08 -3.34
CA TYR A 16 6.26 -14.31 -3.83
C TYR A 16 5.95 -15.30 -2.69
N SER A 17 5.01 -16.22 -2.92
CA SER A 17 4.68 -17.30 -1.97
C SER A 17 5.84 -18.28 -1.78
N ASP A 18 6.61 -18.51 -2.85
CA ASP A 18 7.72 -19.47 -2.90
C ASP A 18 8.94 -18.84 -3.59
N PRO A 19 10.17 -19.36 -3.41
CA PRO A 19 11.37 -18.85 -4.05
C PRO A 19 11.44 -19.26 -5.54
N ASP A 20 10.43 -18.83 -6.29
CA ASP A 20 10.26 -19.08 -7.73
C ASP A 20 9.43 -17.95 -8.35
N PHE A 21 9.88 -17.35 -9.45
CA PHE A 21 9.16 -16.33 -10.22
C PHE A 21 7.80 -16.79 -10.79
N LYS A 22 7.56 -18.10 -10.85
CA LYS A 22 6.29 -18.69 -11.30
C LYS A 22 5.28 -18.87 -10.18
N SER A 23 5.69 -18.69 -8.94
CA SER A 23 4.78 -18.77 -7.79
C SER A 23 3.88 -17.53 -7.69
N ALA A 24 2.86 -17.59 -6.85
CA ALA A 24 1.94 -16.47 -6.69
C ALA A 24 2.64 -15.24 -6.08
N VAL A 25 2.38 -14.06 -6.63
CA VAL A 25 2.70 -12.80 -5.96
C VAL A 25 1.74 -12.65 -4.78
N VAL A 26 2.27 -12.51 -3.58
CA VAL A 26 1.46 -12.39 -2.35
C VAL A 26 1.36 -10.96 -1.86
N THR A 27 2.39 -10.15 -2.14
CA THR A 27 2.41 -8.71 -1.82
C THR A 27 3.52 -8.02 -2.62
N GLN A 28 3.70 -6.73 -2.41
CA GLN A 28 4.80 -5.95 -2.98
C GLN A 28 5.65 -5.29 -1.88
N GLY A 29 6.93 -5.02 -2.19
CA GLY A 29 7.80 -4.12 -1.45
C GLY A 29 7.98 -2.81 -2.24
N LEU A 30 8.05 -1.69 -1.56
CA LEU A 30 8.29 -0.38 -2.17
C LEU A 30 9.72 0.10 -1.88
N LEU A 31 10.29 0.88 -2.80
CA LEU A 31 11.63 1.45 -2.65
C LEU A 31 11.84 2.08 -1.27
N GLY A 32 12.93 1.69 -0.63
CA GLY A 32 13.32 2.16 0.70
C GLY A 32 12.73 1.37 1.85
N GLU A 33 11.72 0.52 1.64
CA GLU A 33 11.22 -0.37 2.70
C GLU A 33 12.31 -1.35 3.14
N SER A 34 12.46 -1.54 4.44
CA SER A 34 13.41 -2.47 5.05
C SER A 34 12.64 -3.67 5.60
N CYS A 35 12.91 -4.84 5.07
CA CYS A 35 12.30 -6.09 5.51
C CYS A 35 13.30 -6.91 6.32
N VAL A 36 12.85 -7.58 7.39
CA VAL A 36 13.67 -8.50 8.16
C VAL A 36 13.87 -9.79 7.37
N ILE A 37 15.11 -10.23 7.14
CA ILE A 37 15.39 -11.53 6.54
C ILE A 37 15.21 -12.61 7.60
N ILE A 38 14.33 -13.58 7.31
CA ILE A 38 14.01 -14.71 8.21
C ILE A 38 14.54 -16.05 7.70
N ASP A 39 14.73 -16.20 6.36
CA ASP A 39 15.30 -17.39 5.73
C ASP A 39 15.92 -17.04 4.36
N SER A 40 16.65 -17.99 3.77
CA SER A 40 17.24 -17.85 2.43
C SER A 40 17.34 -19.17 1.70
N LYS A 41 17.11 -19.14 0.37
CA LYS A 41 17.25 -20.30 -0.52
C LYS A 41 17.83 -19.88 -1.87
N GLY A 42 19.11 -20.19 -2.10
CA GLY A 42 19.82 -19.74 -3.30
C GLY A 42 19.86 -18.21 -3.38
N ASP A 43 19.30 -17.65 -4.43
CA ASP A 43 19.23 -16.21 -4.68
C ASP A 43 17.98 -15.54 -4.09
N TRP A 44 17.19 -16.26 -3.30
CA TRP A 44 15.94 -15.81 -2.70
C TRP A 44 16.06 -15.63 -1.20
N PHE A 45 15.38 -14.62 -0.68
CA PHE A 45 15.28 -14.33 0.76
C PHE A 45 13.82 -14.33 1.17
N ASN A 46 13.49 -15.12 2.20
CA ASN A 46 12.21 -14.99 2.87
C ASN A 46 12.31 -13.80 3.81
N VAL A 47 11.42 -12.83 3.62
CA VAL A 47 11.45 -11.56 4.34
C VAL A 47 10.13 -11.34 5.08
N ASN A 48 10.23 -10.67 6.22
CA ASN A 48 9.08 -10.18 6.97
C ASN A 48 9.02 -8.66 6.82
N GLN A 49 7.90 -8.15 6.28
CA GLN A 49 7.66 -6.73 6.07
C GLN A 49 7.24 -6.02 7.37
N TRP A 50 7.10 -4.70 7.30
CA TRP A 50 6.67 -3.84 8.41
C TRP A 50 5.29 -4.22 8.99
N ASP A 51 4.39 -4.78 8.18
CA ASP A 51 3.04 -5.23 8.56
C ASP A 51 3.01 -6.69 9.07
N GLY A 52 4.18 -7.33 9.22
CA GLY A 52 4.31 -8.71 9.62
C GLY A 52 4.08 -9.73 8.49
N TYR A 53 3.80 -9.26 7.26
CA TYR A 53 3.56 -10.15 6.13
C TYR A 53 4.88 -10.72 5.59
N SER A 54 4.90 -12.03 5.34
CA SER A 54 6.11 -12.73 4.91
C SER A 54 5.99 -13.25 3.47
N GLY A 55 7.12 -13.35 2.79
CA GLY A 55 7.22 -13.94 1.47
C GLY A 55 8.64 -13.85 0.91
N TRP A 56 8.83 -14.35 -0.30
CA TRP A 56 10.12 -14.51 -0.93
C TRP A 56 10.42 -13.37 -1.92
N ILE A 57 11.59 -12.76 -1.78
CA ILE A 57 12.10 -11.70 -2.64
C ILE A 57 13.43 -12.14 -3.27
N HIS A 58 13.67 -11.77 -4.53
CA HIS A 58 14.91 -12.12 -5.23
C HIS A 58 16.02 -11.10 -4.95
N LYS A 59 17.27 -11.58 -4.79
CA LYS A 59 18.44 -10.78 -4.42
C LYS A 59 18.68 -9.52 -5.25
N HIS A 60 18.30 -9.52 -6.54
CA HIS A 60 18.51 -8.37 -7.44
C HIS A 60 17.55 -7.20 -7.20
N GLN A 61 16.57 -7.36 -6.31
CA GLN A 61 15.54 -6.34 -6.06
C GLN A 61 15.87 -5.43 -4.87
N GLY A 62 16.99 -5.68 -4.17
CA GLY A 62 17.39 -4.87 -3.02
C GLY A 62 18.81 -5.11 -2.54
N ILE A 63 19.13 -4.51 -1.41
CA ILE A 63 20.45 -4.54 -0.79
C ILE A 63 20.36 -5.23 0.57
N ILE A 64 21.25 -6.20 0.82
CA ILE A 64 21.31 -6.91 2.10
C ILE A 64 22.33 -6.22 3.00
N THR A 65 21.87 -5.81 4.18
CA THR A 65 22.71 -5.11 5.15
C THR A 65 22.40 -5.58 6.59
N ASP A 66 23.13 -5.07 7.55
CA ASP A 66 22.87 -5.27 8.98
C ASP A 66 22.12 -4.08 9.61
N LYS A 67 21.61 -3.16 8.80
CA LYS A 67 20.86 -1.98 9.21
C LYS A 67 19.67 -1.75 8.29
N THR A 68 18.61 -1.15 8.81
CA THR A 68 17.53 -0.61 8.00
C THR A 68 18.00 0.58 7.19
N TYR A 69 17.34 0.85 6.08
CA TYR A 69 17.54 2.07 5.33
C TYR A 69 16.97 3.27 6.11
N ASP A 70 17.74 4.32 6.22
CA ASP A 70 17.39 5.52 6.99
C ASP A 70 16.54 6.49 6.15
N ALA A 71 15.32 6.06 5.78
CA ALA A 71 14.37 6.89 5.05
C ALA A 71 13.75 7.96 5.96
N ASN A 72 13.57 9.17 5.44
CA ASN A 72 12.99 10.29 6.17
C ASN A 72 11.88 11.04 5.41
N LEU A 73 11.65 10.71 4.13
CA LEU A 73 10.65 11.34 3.26
C LEU A 73 9.90 10.26 2.47
N THR A 74 8.63 10.52 2.19
CA THR A 74 7.74 9.69 1.37
C THR A 74 7.43 10.41 0.05
N VAL A 75 7.31 9.65 -1.03
CA VAL A 75 6.85 10.13 -2.34
C VAL A 75 5.32 10.25 -2.32
N PHE A 76 4.79 11.42 -2.68
CA PHE A 76 3.36 11.71 -2.75
C PHE A 76 2.81 11.89 -4.18
N GLU A 77 3.65 11.72 -5.19
CA GLU A 77 3.25 11.71 -6.60
C GLU A 77 3.09 10.27 -7.11
N MET A 78 2.21 10.07 -8.08
CA MET A 78 1.94 8.75 -8.68
C MET A 78 3.17 8.21 -9.38
N ASP A 79 3.89 9.09 -10.10
CA ASP A 79 5.09 8.80 -10.87
C ASP A 79 6.16 9.85 -10.63
N GLY A 80 7.40 9.44 -10.67
CA GLY A 80 8.54 10.32 -10.54
C GLY A 80 9.84 9.62 -10.89
N VAL A 81 10.95 10.34 -10.83
CA VAL A 81 12.27 9.76 -11.10
C VAL A 81 13.34 10.38 -10.20
N VAL A 82 14.36 9.59 -9.90
CA VAL A 82 15.65 10.09 -9.41
C VAL A 82 16.63 10.14 -10.57
N THR A 83 17.34 11.25 -10.71
CA THR A 83 18.39 11.45 -11.73
C THR A 83 19.77 11.60 -11.09
N LYS A 84 20.85 11.29 -11.81
CA LYS A 84 22.23 11.52 -11.33
C LYS A 84 22.54 13.00 -11.14
N GLU A 85 22.12 13.81 -12.09
CA GLU A 85 22.24 15.25 -12.09
C GLU A 85 20.87 15.80 -12.48
N SER A 86 20.57 17.04 -12.08
CA SER A 86 19.29 17.67 -12.38
C SER A 86 18.89 17.47 -13.86
N GLY A 87 17.96 16.54 -14.08
CA GLY A 87 17.32 16.30 -15.38
C GLY A 87 18.08 15.49 -16.44
N LYS A 88 19.28 14.94 -16.17
CA LYS A 88 20.09 14.34 -17.25
C LYS A 88 19.98 12.81 -17.38
N THR A 89 20.14 12.06 -16.31
CA THR A 89 20.17 10.59 -16.39
C THR A 89 19.31 9.99 -15.31
N VAL A 90 18.24 9.32 -15.69
CA VAL A 90 17.38 8.58 -14.74
C VAL A 90 18.16 7.39 -14.19
N ILE A 91 18.17 7.25 -12.87
CA ILE A 91 18.79 6.15 -12.14
C ILE A 91 17.78 5.30 -11.36
N ARG A 92 16.61 5.87 -11.07
CA ARG A 92 15.53 5.13 -10.39
C ARG A 92 14.18 5.73 -10.72
N ASP A 93 13.19 4.88 -11.00
CA ASP A 93 11.78 5.27 -11.02
C ASP A 93 11.26 5.43 -9.60
N LEU A 94 10.30 6.34 -9.42
CA LEU A 94 9.59 6.58 -8.17
C LEU A 94 8.09 6.39 -8.37
N THR A 95 7.42 5.95 -7.33
CA THR A 95 5.96 5.92 -7.29
C THR A 95 5.48 6.27 -5.88
N PHE A 96 4.20 6.59 -5.76
CA PHE A 96 3.55 6.90 -4.49
C PHE A 96 3.87 5.83 -3.43
N GLY A 97 4.23 6.29 -2.23
CA GLY A 97 4.56 5.41 -1.10
C GLY A 97 6.02 4.97 -1.04
N ASN A 98 6.86 5.22 -2.08
CA ASN A 98 8.31 5.04 -1.94
C ASN A 98 8.85 5.93 -0.82
N ILE A 99 9.83 5.45 -0.08
CA ILE A 99 10.45 6.21 1.01
C ILE A 99 11.94 6.42 0.73
N LEU A 100 12.42 7.64 0.95
CA LEU A 100 13.77 8.06 0.57
C LEU A 100 14.49 8.76 1.72
N ASN A 101 15.82 8.60 1.76
CA ASN A 101 16.70 9.47 2.54
C ASN A 101 16.97 10.71 1.70
N GLY A 102 16.32 11.83 2.03
CA GLY A 102 16.37 13.03 1.23
C GLY A 102 16.52 14.31 2.04
N LYS A 103 17.03 15.35 1.36
CA LYS A 103 17.13 16.71 1.90
C LYS A 103 16.57 17.69 0.86
N PRO A 104 15.72 18.64 1.28
CA PRO A 104 15.22 19.66 0.37
C PRO A 104 16.35 20.56 -0.15
N MET A 105 16.20 20.97 -1.41
CA MET A 105 17.05 21.96 -2.07
C MET A 105 16.22 22.80 -3.04
N SER A 106 16.85 23.82 -3.65
CA SER A 106 16.16 24.62 -4.66
C SER A 106 15.66 23.77 -5.82
N GLY A 107 14.34 23.77 -6.04
CA GLY A 107 13.67 23.05 -7.13
C GLY A 107 13.42 21.56 -6.90
N GLY A 108 13.73 21.01 -5.71
CA GLY A 108 13.49 19.58 -5.44
C GLY A 108 14.25 19.04 -4.22
N PHE A 109 14.79 17.84 -4.34
CA PHE A 109 15.46 17.12 -3.26
C PHE A 109 16.72 16.43 -3.75
N THR A 110 17.79 16.47 -2.96
CA THR A 110 18.88 15.49 -3.08
C THR A 110 18.50 14.26 -2.28
N VAL A 111 18.75 13.07 -2.84
CA VAL A 111 18.42 11.78 -2.22
C VAL A 111 19.61 10.85 -2.24
N THR A 112 19.65 9.94 -1.26
CA THR A 112 20.58 8.81 -1.24
C THR A 112 19.75 7.54 -1.25
N LEU A 113 19.92 6.68 -2.25
CA LEU A 113 19.20 5.42 -2.45
C LEU A 113 19.71 4.32 -1.48
N PRO A 114 18.98 3.19 -1.31
CA PRO A 114 19.41 2.09 -0.45
C PRO A 114 20.79 1.48 -0.81
N ASP A 115 21.20 1.52 -2.08
CA ASP A 115 22.51 1.11 -2.55
C ASP A 115 23.63 2.14 -2.31
N GLY A 116 23.29 3.30 -1.75
CA GLY A 116 24.20 4.41 -1.52
C GLY A 116 24.37 5.35 -2.73
N GLU A 117 23.74 5.05 -3.88
CA GLU A 117 23.78 5.96 -5.04
C GLU A 117 23.05 7.26 -4.68
N LYS A 118 23.68 8.39 -5.05
CA LYS A 118 23.12 9.73 -4.80
C LYS A 118 22.49 10.28 -6.07
N GLY A 119 21.37 10.96 -5.89
CA GLY A 119 20.65 11.57 -7.01
C GLY A 119 19.87 12.81 -6.60
N TRP A 120 19.14 13.32 -7.58
CA TRP A 120 18.25 14.46 -7.45
C TRP A 120 16.87 14.11 -8.00
N THR A 121 15.82 14.68 -7.40
CA THR A 121 14.45 14.57 -7.88
C THR A 121 13.69 15.86 -7.67
N SER A 122 12.81 16.21 -8.63
CA SER A 122 11.77 17.23 -8.49
C SER A 122 10.46 16.69 -7.94
N THR A 123 10.33 15.36 -7.85
CA THR A 123 9.14 14.68 -7.32
C THR A 123 8.83 15.17 -5.91
N LEU A 124 7.55 15.39 -5.61
CA LEU A 124 7.10 15.85 -4.31
C LEU A 124 7.40 14.80 -3.23
N LEU A 125 8.33 15.13 -2.37
CA LEU A 125 8.66 14.36 -1.18
C LEU A 125 8.21 15.09 0.08
N GLY A 126 7.73 14.36 1.08
CA GLY A 126 7.27 14.96 2.31
C GLY A 126 7.14 13.98 3.46
N ARG A 127 6.60 14.47 4.56
CA ARG A 127 6.17 13.67 5.71
C ARG A 127 4.69 13.93 5.94
N MET A 128 3.92 12.88 6.16
CA MET A 128 2.56 13.05 6.62
C MET A 128 2.60 13.40 8.11
N THR A 129 2.28 14.66 8.42
CA THR A 129 2.28 15.19 9.81
C THR A 129 0.87 15.51 10.30
N GLU A 130 -0.11 15.58 9.39
CA GLU A 130 -1.49 15.90 9.73
C GLU A 130 -2.19 14.66 10.32
N LYS A 131 -3.02 14.90 11.34
CA LYS A 131 -3.96 13.87 11.81
C LYS A 131 -4.89 13.50 10.66
N PRO A 132 -5.14 12.20 10.42
CA PRO A 132 -6.09 11.79 9.41
C PRO A 132 -7.49 12.26 9.79
N THR A 133 -8.22 12.76 8.80
CA THR A 133 -9.66 12.96 8.87
C THR A 133 -10.34 12.04 7.87
N ARG A 134 -11.62 11.73 8.07
CA ARG A 134 -12.40 10.95 7.11
C ARG A 134 -12.29 11.54 5.69
N ASN A 135 -12.43 12.88 5.59
CA ASN A 135 -12.29 13.58 4.29
C ASN A 135 -10.90 13.47 3.67
N SER A 136 -9.81 13.53 4.46
CA SER A 136 -8.45 13.41 3.90
C SER A 136 -8.18 11.99 3.38
N ILE A 137 -8.69 10.95 4.06
CA ILE A 137 -8.63 9.56 3.63
C ILE A 137 -9.39 9.37 2.30
N ILE A 138 -10.63 9.83 2.21
CA ILE A 138 -11.43 9.73 0.99
C ILE A 138 -10.79 10.51 -0.17
N ARG A 139 -10.29 11.71 0.07
CA ARG A 139 -9.59 12.49 -0.96
C ARG A 139 -8.37 11.74 -1.51
N LEU A 140 -7.57 11.12 -0.63
CA LEU A 140 -6.45 10.30 -1.06
C LEU A 140 -6.93 9.06 -1.82
N ALA A 141 -7.96 8.36 -1.32
CA ALA A 141 -8.54 7.21 -1.99
C ALA A 141 -8.99 7.54 -3.42
N ARG A 142 -9.69 8.67 -3.60
CA ARG A 142 -10.15 9.15 -4.91
C ARG A 142 -9.02 9.53 -5.87
N SER A 143 -7.83 9.90 -5.37
CA SER A 143 -6.69 10.19 -6.24
C SER A 143 -6.16 8.96 -7.00
N PHE A 144 -6.51 7.76 -6.56
CA PHE A 144 -6.15 6.49 -7.22
C PHE A 144 -7.23 5.96 -8.19
N MET A 145 -8.32 6.72 -8.43
CA MET A 145 -9.38 6.27 -9.35
C MET A 145 -8.82 5.90 -10.72
N GLY A 146 -9.27 4.75 -11.26
CA GLY A 146 -8.81 4.25 -12.56
C GLY A 146 -7.53 3.39 -12.52
N VAL A 147 -6.80 3.35 -11.40
CA VAL A 147 -5.63 2.46 -11.26
C VAL A 147 -6.09 1.00 -11.44
N PRO A 148 -5.40 0.20 -12.30
CA PRO A 148 -5.80 -1.16 -12.59
C PRO A 148 -5.70 -2.08 -11.36
N TYR A 149 -6.52 -3.13 -11.33
CA TYR A 149 -6.40 -4.19 -10.35
C TYR A 149 -5.16 -5.05 -10.64
N LEU A 150 -4.36 -5.30 -9.62
CA LEU A 150 -3.23 -6.21 -9.67
C LEU A 150 -3.22 -7.06 -8.41
N TRP A 151 -3.31 -8.39 -8.55
CA TRP A 151 -3.20 -9.29 -7.42
C TRP A 151 -1.87 -9.11 -6.68
N GLY A 152 -1.92 -8.94 -5.36
CA GLY A 152 -0.76 -8.64 -4.52
C GLY A 152 -0.31 -7.17 -4.57
N GLY A 153 -0.93 -6.34 -5.41
CA GLY A 153 -0.52 -4.95 -5.64
C GLY A 153 -0.82 -4.00 -4.49
N LYS A 154 0.09 -3.06 -4.22
CA LYS A 154 -0.06 -1.98 -3.24
C LYS A 154 0.58 -0.65 -3.69
N SER A 155 0.56 -0.39 -4.99
CA SER A 155 1.09 0.84 -5.59
C SER A 155 0.20 1.35 -6.73
N PRO A 156 0.37 2.59 -7.21
CA PRO A 156 -0.32 3.10 -8.40
C PRO A 156 -0.07 2.30 -9.69
N HIS A 157 0.91 1.39 -9.70
CA HIS A 157 1.09 0.46 -10.83
C HIS A 157 0.07 -0.69 -10.83
N GLY A 158 -0.73 -0.80 -9.80
CA GLY A 158 -1.84 -1.71 -9.61
C GLY A 158 -2.09 -2.00 -8.15
N PHE A 159 -3.36 -2.02 -7.75
CA PHE A 159 -3.81 -2.37 -6.40
C PHE A 159 -4.65 -3.64 -6.41
N ASP A 160 -4.50 -4.50 -5.40
CA ASP A 160 -5.62 -5.35 -4.99
C ASP A 160 -6.51 -4.64 -3.97
N CYS A 161 -7.61 -5.26 -3.58
CA CYS A 161 -8.61 -4.63 -2.71
C CYS A 161 -8.03 -4.20 -1.36
N SER A 162 -7.32 -5.08 -0.67
CA SER A 162 -6.74 -4.83 0.65
C SER A 162 -5.46 -4.00 0.59
N GLY A 163 -4.65 -4.14 -0.47
CA GLY A 163 -3.47 -3.32 -0.72
C GLY A 163 -3.82 -1.85 -0.99
N TYR A 164 -4.94 -1.59 -1.69
CA TYR A 164 -5.48 -0.25 -1.85
C TYR A 164 -5.82 0.38 -0.50
N ILE A 165 -6.59 -0.32 0.33
CA ILE A 165 -6.95 0.13 1.69
C ILE A 165 -5.69 0.32 2.54
N GLN A 166 -4.79 -0.67 2.57
CA GLN A 166 -3.56 -0.61 3.36
C GLN A 166 -2.69 0.60 2.99
N THR A 167 -2.52 0.88 1.69
CA THR A 167 -1.71 2.01 1.21
C THR A 167 -2.31 3.35 1.62
N ILE A 168 -3.62 3.52 1.54
CA ILE A 168 -4.30 4.73 1.97
C ILE A 168 -4.05 4.99 3.46
N TYR A 169 -4.33 4.01 4.32
CA TYR A 169 -4.18 4.18 5.76
C TYR A 169 -2.71 4.34 6.19
N LYS A 170 -1.79 3.56 5.59
CA LYS A 170 -0.35 3.68 5.84
C LYS A 170 0.18 5.09 5.57
N THR A 171 -0.36 5.78 4.55
CA THR A 171 0.02 7.17 4.25
C THR A 171 -0.19 8.10 5.44
N PHE A 172 -1.19 7.82 6.28
CA PHE A 172 -1.48 8.56 7.50
C PHE A 172 -0.85 7.93 8.76
N ASN A 173 0.15 7.06 8.59
CA ASN A 173 0.81 6.31 9.68
C ASN A 173 -0.15 5.38 10.46
N LEU A 174 -1.20 4.90 9.82
CA LEU A 174 -2.13 3.91 10.35
C LEU A 174 -1.85 2.56 9.71
N GLU A 175 -1.31 1.63 10.50
CA GLU A 175 -0.90 0.32 10.01
C GLU A 175 -2.09 -0.64 10.01
N LEU A 176 -2.39 -1.23 8.85
CA LEU A 176 -3.40 -2.26 8.66
C LEU A 176 -2.72 -3.56 8.20
N PRO A 177 -3.29 -4.73 8.55
CA PRO A 177 -2.84 -6.01 7.98
C PRO A 177 -2.97 -6.03 6.45
N ARG A 178 -2.22 -6.95 5.83
CA ARG A 178 -2.12 -7.00 4.35
C ARG A 178 -3.38 -7.52 3.68
N ASP A 179 -3.95 -8.62 4.16
CA ASP A 179 -5.06 -9.28 3.49
C ASP A 179 -6.43 -8.84 4.03
N ALA A 180 -7.45 -8.85 3.18
CA ALA A 180 -8.81 -8.44 3.55
C ALA A 180 -9.37 -9.24 4.75
N HIS A 181 -9.11 -10.55 4.83
CA HIS A 181 -9.54 -11.35 5.97
C HIS A 181 -8.79 -10.99 7.25
N GLN A 182 -7.49 -10.66 7.16
CA GLN A 182 -6.71 -10.20 8.30
C GLN A 182 -7.18 -8.82 8.78
N GLN A 183 -7.50 -7.90 7.86
CA GLN A 183 -8.10 -6.60 8.20
C GLN A 183 -9.45 -6.78 8.91
N ALA A 184 -10.29 -7.68 8.40
CA ALA A 184 -11.57 -8.02 9.01
C ALA A 184 -11.43 -8.58 10.43
N ASP A 185 -10.50 -9.51 10.63
CA ASP A 185 -10.21 -10.09 11.94
C ASP A 185 -9.63 -9.08 12.93
N HIS A 186 -8.76 -8.18 12.43
CA HIS A 186 -8.12 -7.12 13.23
C HIS A 186 -9.14 -6.14 13.82
N PHE A 187 -10.17 -5.78 13.03
CA PHE A 187 -11.19 -4.81 13.42
C PHE A 187 -12.52 -5.44 13.85
N LYS A 188 -12.58 -6.74 14.08
CA LYS A 188 -13.83 -7.44 14.40
C LYS A 188 -14.62 -6.86 15.59
N GLU A 189 -13.92 -6.33 16.61
CA GLU A 189 -14.54 -5.72 17.77
C GLU A 189 -15.18 -4.34 17.46
N SER A 190 -14.88 -3.76 16.31
CA SER A 190 -15.42 -2.49 15.80
C SER A 190 -16.52 -2.70 14.77
N THR A 191 -17.17 -3.88 14.76
CA THR A 191 -18.22 -4.23 13.80
C THR A 191 -19.46 -3.34 13.96
N ILE A 192 -19.96 -2.85 12.84
CA ILE A 192 -21.16 -2.02 12.70
C ILE A 192 -22.01 -2.52 11.52
N THR A 193 -23.23 -2.01 11.39
CA THR A 193 -24.09 -2.28 10.22
C THR A 193 -23.70 -1.40 9.03
N MET A 194 -24.23 -1.70 7.85
CA MET A 194 -24.04 -0.89 6.64
C MET A 194 -24.54 0.54 6.85
N GLU A 195 -25.67 0.68 7.49
CA GLU A 195 -26.36 1.97 7.73
C GLU A 195 -25.62 2.85 8.76
N GLN A 196 -24.83 2.24 9.64
CA GLN A 196 -24.01 2.95 10.61
C GLN A 196 -22.66 3.39 10.04
N ALA A 197 -22.24 2.79 8.91
CA ALA A 197 -20.95 3.10 8.31
C ALA A 197 -20.89 4.55 7.83
N LYS A 198 -19.79 5.20 8.16
CA LYS A 198 -19.46 6.56 7.76
C LYS A 198 -18.32 6.52 6.73
N GLN A 199 -18.06 7.63 6.06
CA GLN A 199 -16.88 7.78 5.19
C GLN A 199 -15.62 7.25 5.88
N ALA A 200 -14.78 6.56 5.11
CA ALA A 200 -13.54 5.94 5.59
C ALA A 200 -13.70 4.78 6.58
N ASP A 201 -14.91 4.28 6.84
CA ASP A 201 -15.11 2.97 7.46
C ASP A 201 -14.88 1.86 6.40
N LEU A 202 -14.77 0.60 6.80
CA LEU A 202 -14.53 -0.49 5.86
C LEU A 202 -15.74 -1.40 5.73
N HIS A 203 -16.07 -1.77 4.48
CA HIS A 203 -17.03 -2.80 4.15
C HIS A 203 -16.32 -4.09 3.78
N PHE A 204 -16.73 -5.21 4.36
CA PHE A 204 -16.18 -6.53 4.06
C PHE A 204 -17.19 -7.40 3.33
N PHE A 205 -16.68 -8.18 2.38
CA PHE A 205 -17.49 -9.05 1.52
C PHE A 205 -16.98 -10.48 1.60
N LYS A 206 -17.90 -11.44 1.58
CA LYS A 206 -17.60 -12.87 1.71
C LYS A 206 -17.95 -13.66 0.44
N ASN A 207 -17.13 -14.67 0.19
CA ASN A 207 -17.45 -15.71 -0.79
C ASN A 207 -17.18 -17.07 -0.15
N GLY A 208 -18.12 -18.02 -0.25
CA GLY A 208 -17.99 -19.33 0.38
C GLY A 208 -17.75 -19.27 1.91
N GLY A 209 -18.31 -18.26 2.60
CA GLY A 209 -18.19 -18.06 4.05
C GLY A 209 -16.90 -17.39 4.52
N LYS A 210 -15.94 -17.10 3.64
CA LYS A 210 -14.66 -16.44 3.95
C LYS A 210 -14.67 -14.99 3.44
N ILE A 211 -14.09 -14.07 4.19
CA ILE A 211 -13.84 -12.68 3.72
C ILE A 211 -12.81 -12.74 2.60
N THR A 212 -13.19 -12.20 1.44
CA THR A 212 -12.37 -12.22 0.22
C THR A 212 -12.20 -10.84 -0.42
N HIS A 213 -12.94 -9.83 0.07
CA HIS A 213 -12.87 -8.49 -0.50
C HIS A 213 -13.16 -7.43 0.57
N VAL A 214 -12.61 -6.23 0.35
CA VAL A 214 -12.78 -5.06 1.21
C VAL A 214 -12.97 -3.80 0.35
N ALA A 215 -13.79 -2.87 0.85
CA ALA A 215 -14.01 -1.56 0.25
C ALA A 215 -14.00 -0.46 1.31
N LEU A 216 -13.72 0.76 0.90
CA LEU A 216 -13.77 1.97 1.72
C LEU A 216 -15.17 2.58 1.61
N ALA A 217 -15.86 2.75 2.73
CA ALA A 217 -17.19 3.36 2.78
C ALA A 217 -17.15 4.84 2.38
N GLU A 218 -18.16 5.25 1.65
CA GLU A 218 -18.49 6.63 1.30
C GLU A 218 -19.91 6.99 1.75
N GLU A 219 -20.31 8.23 1.59
CA GLU A 219 -21.65 8.68 1.93
C GLU A 219 -22.73 8.06 1.03
N ASN A 220 -23.96 8.00 1.52
CA ASN A 220 -25.15 7.59 0.76
C ASN A 220 -25.04 6.18 0.14
N GLY A 221 -24.33 5.26 0.80
CA GLY A 221 -24.18 3.88 0.35
C GLY A 221 -23.21 3.68 -0.82
N TYR A 222 -22.42 4.70 -1.16
CA TYR A 222 -21.31 4.57 -2.09
C TYR A 222 -20.09 3.96 -1.40
N PHE A 223 -19.19 3.37 -2.17
CA PHE A 223 -17.92 2.83 -1.68
C PHE A 223 -16.85 2.83 -2.77
N LEU A 224 -15.60 2.96 -2.34
CA LEU A 224 -14.40 2.92 -3.19
C LEU A 224 -13.68 1.59 -2.99
N HIS A 225 -13.31 0.93 -4.06
CA HIS A 225 -12.60 -0.35 -4.00
C HIS A 225 -11.78 -0.64 -5.27
N ALA A 226 -10.88 -1.61 -5.19
CA ALA A 226 -10.15 -2.15 -6.34
C ALA A 226 -10.76 -3.49 -6.78
N GLN A 227 -11.43 -3.50 -7.94
CA GLN A 227 -11.93 -4.69 -8.63
C GLN A 227 -11.98 -4.42 -10.13
N GLY A 228 -11.07 -5.06 -10.88
CA GLY A 228 -10.77 -4.68 -12.27
C GLY A 228 -9.90 -3.41 -12.33
N TRP A 229 -10.33 -2.36 -11.67
CA TRP A 229 -9.60 -1.11 -11.39
C TRP A 229 -10.14 -0.48 -10.11
N VAL A 230 -9.48 0.57 -9.61
CA VAL A 230 -10.00 1.39 -8.50
C VAL A 230 -11.19 2.21 -9.01
N LYS A 231 -12.35 2.03 -8.39
CA LYS A 231 -13.63 2.63 -8.81
C LYS A 231 -14.55 2.89 -7.63
N GLU A 232 -15.59 3.69 -7.91
CA GLU A 232 -16.72 3.90 -7.00
C GLU A 232 -17.92 3.09 -7.47
N GLU A 233 -18.55 2.37 -6.55
CA GLU A 233 -19.81 1.66 -6.76
C GLU A 233 -20.76 1.93 -5.60
N SER A 234 -22.00 1.44 -5.68
CA SER A 234 -23.05 1.73 -4.70
C SER A 234 -23.83 0.48 -4.29
N PHE A 235 -24.33 0.50 -3.04
CA PHE A 235 -25.35 -0.44 -2.55
C PHE A 235 -26.78 0.01 -2.88
N ASP A 236 -26.98 1.27 -3.31
CA ASP A 236 -28.29 1.78 -3.70
C ASP A 236 -28.68 1.29 -5.10
N SER A 237 -29.80 0.55 -5.17
CA SER A 237 -30.32 0.00 -6.43
C SER A 237 -30.77 1.06 -7.44
N SER A 238 -30.94 2.30 -7.02
CA SER A 238 -31.28 3.43 -7.91
C SER A 238 -30.03 4.14 -8.48
N ALA A 239 -28.85 3.89 -7.91
CA ALA A 239 -27.61 4.49 -8.36
C ALA A 239 -27.13 3.90 -9.71
N PRO A 240 -26.56 4.70 -10.61
CA PRO A 240 -26.12 4.24 -11.93
C PRO A 240 -24.97 3.22 -11.85
N ASN A 241 -24.21 3.22 -10.76
CA ASN A 241 -23.10 2.31 -10.48
C ASN A 241 -23.44 1.29 -9.36
N PHE A 242 -24.73 0.93 -9.27
CA PHE A 242 -25.18 -0.12 -8.33
C PHE A 242 -24.49 -1.46 -8.59
N ASN A 243 -23.90 -2.04 -7.56
CA ASN A 243 -23.30 -3.37 -7.62
C ASN A 243 -24.12 -4.39 -6.83
N SER A 244 -25.03 -5.09 -7.51
CA SER A 244 -25.88 -6.13 -6.92
C SER A 244 -25.09 -7.33 -6.42
N GLU A 245 -23.97 -7.67 -7.08
CA GLU A 245 -23.12 -8.81 -6.69
C GLU A 245 -22.46 -8.54 -5.33
N LEU A 246 -21.82 -7.38 -5.16
CA LEU A 246 -21.19 -7.02 -3.89
C LEU A 246 -22.22 -6.79 -2.79
N LYS A 247 -23.39 -6.22 -3.11
CA LYS A 247 -24.49 -6.13 -2.13
C LYS A 247 -24.90 -7.50 -1.61
N ASN A 248 -25.01 -8.51 -2.46
CA ASN A 248 -25.35 -9.89 -2.05
C ASN A 248 -24.21 -10.58 -1.28
N LYS A 249 -22.97 -10.20 -1.52
CA LYS A 249 -21.77 -10.72 -0.83
C LYS A 249 -21.41 -9.94 0.43
N TYR A 250 -22.10 -8.85 0.73
CA TYR A 250 -21.83 -8.05 1.92
C TYR A 250 -21.89 -8.90 3.19
N ALA A 251 -20.88 -8.73 4.06
CA ALA A 251 -20.80 -9.47 5.32
C ALA A 251 -21.10 -8.55 6.51
N TYR A 252 -20.32 -7.51 6.66
CA TYR A 252 -20.45 -6.48 7.70
C TYR A 252 -19.54 -5.29 7.41
N SER A 253 -19.69 -4.22 8.18
CA SER A 253 -18.79 -3.07 8.18
C SER A 253 -18.04 -3.00 9.50
N VAL A 254 -16.93 -2.26 9.52
CA VAL A 254 -16.23 -1.90 10.75
C VAL A 254 -15.99 -0.40 10.78
N THR A 255 -16.13 0.19 11.97
CA THR A 255 -15.76 1.60 12.13
C THR A 255 -14.25 1.75 12.34
N MET A 256 -13.70 2.77 11.72
CA MET A 256 -12.29 3.13 11.85
C MET A 256 -12.06 4.24 12.91
N GLU A 257 -13.11 4.66 13.62
CA GLU A 257 -13.03 5.68 14.69
C GLU A 257 -11.92 5.42 15.72
N PRO A 258 -11.73 4.15 16.20
CA PRO A 258 -10.70 3.90 17.22
C PRO A 258 -9.28 4.23 16.76
N ILE A 259 -8.95 3.99 15.49
CA ILE A 259 -7.60 4.29 14.97
C ILE A 259 -7.48 5.72 14.43
N LEU A 260 -8.58 6.35 14.05
CA LEU A 260 -8.61 7.75 13.64
C LEU A 260 -8.54 8.70 14.86
N GLY A 261 -8.87 8.22 16.05
CA GLY A 261 -8.88 9.00 17.28
C GLY A 261 -9.97 10.09 17.32
N ILE A 262 -11.15 9.74 16.79
CA ILE A 262 -12.34 10.61 16.69
C ILE A 262 -13.56 9.92 17.30
#